data_326ec7dbf5f47615c4bd8c7ce6b17d0c
#
_entry.id   326ec7dbf5f47615c4bd8c7ce6b17d0c
#
_cell.length_a   1.000
_cell.length_b   1.000
_cell.length_c   1.000
_cell.angle_alpha   90.00
_cell.angle_beta   90.00
_cell.angle_gamma   90.00
#
_symmetry.space_group_name_H-M   'P 1'
#
loop_
_entity.id
_entity.type
_entity.pdbx_description
1 polymer ?
#
loop_
_entity_poly.entity_id
_entity_poly.type
_entity_poly.pdbx_seq_one_letter_code
_entity_poly.pdbx_strand_id
1 'polypeptide(L)'
;MEKMVDIFLFGKKYEVPENLTIMNAMEYAGYQLVRGCGCRNGFCGACATIYRIKGDRELKVCLACQTKVENNMYVATLPFFPLVKQVYDMEKIRPTEQIMMQLYPEIYACIGCNACTKSCTQGLNVMQYIAYAQRGEYEKC
;
A
#
# COMPACT_ATOMS: atom_id res chain seq x y z
N MET A 1 28.69 5.52 7.84
CA MET A 1 27.34 5.00 8.21
C MET A 1 26.31 5.93 7.58
N GLU A 2 25.38 5.39 6.83
CA GLU A 2 24.29 6.21 6.29
C GLU A 2 23.37 6.67 7.42
N LYS A 3 22.99 7.93 7.39
CA LYS A 3 22.10 8.50 8.40
C LYS A 3 20.67 7.99 8.12
N MET A 4 20.06 7.40 9.13
CA MET A 4 18.70 6.90 9.06
C MET A 4 17.73 7.98 9.53
N VAL A 5 16.57 8.04 8.90
CA VAL A 5 15.48 8.98 9.23
C VAL A 5 14.16 8.23 9.40
N ASP A 6 13.35 8.75 10.30
CA ASP A 6 12.01 8.25 10.54
C ASP A 6 11.03 8.85 9.55
N ILE A 7 10.30 8.02 8.82
CA ILE A 7 9.21 8.44 7.94
C ILE A 7 7.93 7.67 8.25
N PHE A 8 6.80 8.23 7.90
CA PHE A 8 5.49 7.61 8.08
C PHE A 8 4.84 7.41 6.70
N LEU A 9 4.76 6.15 6.28
CA LEU A 9 4.10 5.75 5.04
C LEU A 9 2.71 5.19 5.37
N PHE A 10 1.66 5.85 4.88
CA PHE A 10 0.26 5.42 5.12
C PHE A 10 -0.06 5.21 6.61
N GLY A 11 0.47 6.07 7.48
CA GLY A 11 0.27 5.98 8.93
C GLY A 11 1.17 4.99 9.68
N LYS A 12 2.02 4.23 9.00
CA LYS A 12 2.99 3.32 9.62
C LYS A 12 4.39 3.93 9.60
N LYS A 13 5.11 3.79 10.72
CA LYS A 13 6.47 4.28 10.88
C LYS A 13 7.49 3.33 10.23
N TYR A 14 8.44 3.88 9.50
CA TYR A 14 9.59 3.19 8.94
C TYR A 14 10.87 4.00 9.17
N GLU A 15 11.98 3.30 9.31
CA GLU A 15 13.32 3.87 9.38
C GLU A 15 14.02 3.61 8.05
N VAL A 16 14.45 4.66 7.36
CA VAL A 16 15.03 4.57 6.01
C VAL A 16 16.26 5.46 5.89
N PRO A 17 17.20 5.17 4.96
CA PRO A 17 18.33 6.06 4.67
C PRO A 17 17.89 7.44 4.17
N GLU A 18 18.49 8.50 4.70
CA GLU A 18 18.15 9.91 4.39
C GLU A 18 18.39 10.30 2.92
N ASN A 19 19.27 9.58 2.23
CA ASN A 19 19.63 9.87 0.84
C ASN A 19 18.59 9.40 -0.19
N LEU A 20 17.61 8.61 0.22
CA LEU A 20 16.59 8.04 -0.66
C LEU A 20 15.54 9.09 -1.08
N THR A 21 14.96 8.87 -2.26
CA THR A 21 13.71 9.54 -2.65
C THR A 21 12.52 8.87 -1.96
N ILE A 22 11.38 9.54 -1.89
CA ILE A 22 10.14 8.96 -1.32
C ILE A 22 9.81 7.63 -2.00
N MET A 23 9.94 7.55 -3.33
CA MET A 23 9.68 6.32 -4.09
C MET A 23 10.63 5.18 -3.68
N ASN A 24 11.94 5.45 -3.61
CA ASN A 24 12.93 4.46 -3.20
C ASN A 24 12.77 4.07 -1.72
N ALA A 25 12.36 5.01 -0.87
CA ALA A 25 12.05 4.73 0.53
C ALA A 25 10.83 3.83 0.69
N MET A 26 9.80 3.98 -0.16
CA MET A 26 8.65 3.05 -0.20
C MET A 26 9.10 1.65 -0.60
N GLU A 27 9.93 1.52 -1.64
CA GLU A 27 10.49 0.23 -2.08
C GLU A 27 11.38 -0.40 -1.00
N TYR A 28 12.23 0.41 -0.34
CA TYR A 28 13.04 -0.03 0.78
C TYR A 28 12.18 -0.54 1.96
N ALA A 29 11.04 0.11 2.23
CA ALA A 29 10.07 -0.33 3.23
C ALA A 29 9.27 -1.58 2.80
N GLY A 30 9.49 -2.12 1.59
CA GLY A 30 8.87 -3.35 1.08
C GLY A 30 7.59 -3.14 0.29
N TYR A 31 7.24 -1.90 -0.10
CA TYR A 31 6.11 -1.65 -1.00
C TYR A 31 6.48 -1.98 -2.44
N GLN A 32 5.57 -2.66 -3.13
CA GLN A 32 5.71 -2.94 -4.56
C GLN A 32 4.96 -1.87 -5.36
N LEU A 33 5.70 -1.08 -6.13
CA LEU A 33 5.14 -0.03 -6.97
C LEU A 33 4.76 -0.59 -8.35
N VAL A 34 3.70 -1.40 -8.38
CA VAL A 34 3.17 -1.96 -9.64
C VAL A 34 2.44 -0.89 -10.45
N ARG A 35 1.82 0.07 -9.77
CA ARG A 35 1.16 1.24 -10.35
C ARG A 35 1.61 2.50 -9.62
N GLY A 36 1.34 3.66 -10.19
CA GLY A 36 1.78 4.94 -9.60
C GLY A 36 3.26 5.22 -9.80
N CYS A 37 3.94 4.49 -10.68
CA CYS A 37 5.28 4.80 -11.14
C CYS A 37 5.37 4.57 -12.66
N GLY A 38 6.14 5.40 -13.33
CA GLY A 38 6.37 5.31 -14.76
C GLY A 38 7.84 5.58 -15.08
N CYS A 39 8.17 6.78 -15.48
CA CYS A 39 9.54 7.14 -15.90
C CYS A 39 10.59 7.12 -14.78
N ARG A 40 10.19 7.22 -13.51
CA ARG A 40 11.07 7.35 -12.32
C ARG A 40 12.05 8.52 -12.38
N ASN A 41 11.83 9.45 -13.29
CA ASN A 41 12.75 10.56 -13.58
C ASN A 41 12.06 11.92 -13.69
N GLY A 42 10.94 12.09 -13.00
CA GLY A 42 10.26 13.38 -12.85
C GLY A 42 9.45 13.85 -14.05
N PHE A 43 9.27 13.04 -15.08
CA PHE A 43 8.60 13.45 -16.32
C PHE A 43 7.12 13.08 -16.39
N CYS A 44 6.77 11.84 -16.09
CA CYS A 44 5.40 11.32 -16.35
C CYS A 44 4.34 11.77 -15.34
N GLY A 45 4.71 12.24 -14.16
CA GLY A 45 3.78 12.64 -13.10
C GLY A 45 3.03 11.50 -12.40
N ALA A 46 3.22 10.24 -12.81
CA ALA A 46 2.49 9.09 -12.26
C ALA A 46 2.75 8.85 -10.78
N CYS A 47 3.88 9.31 -10.25
CA CYS A 47 4.28 9.20 -8.84
C CYS A 47 3.89 10.42 -7.99
N ALA A 48 2.90 11.19 -8.42
CA ALA A 48 2.40 12.31 -7.64
C ALA A 48 1.95 11.85 -6.24
N THR A 49 2.47 12.52 -5.22
CA THR A 49 2.35 12.11 -3.82
C THR A 49 2.11 13.33 -2.95
N ILE A 50 1.38 13.16 -1.88
CA ILE A 50 1.14 14.21 -0.89
C ILE A 50 1.97 13.89 0.35
N TYR A 51 2.64 14.89 0.88
CA TYR A 51 3.38 14.75 2.13
C TYR A 51 3.26 15.99 3.02
N ARG A 52 3.59 15.82 4.28
CA ARG A 52 3.84 16.90 5.24
C ARG A 52 4.96 16.50 6.20
N ILE A 53 5.59 17.48 6.83
CA ILE A 53 6.56 17.26 7.90
C ILE A 53 5.85 17.43 9.25
N LYS A 54 6.25 16.68 10.26
CA LYS A 54 5.67 16.77 11.60
C LYS A 54 5.81 18.21 12.13
N GLY A 55 4.70 18.77 12.60
CA GLY A 55 4.64 20.17 13.07
C GLY A 55 4.21 21.17 12.00
N ASP A 56 4.33 20.83 10.72
CA ASP A 56 3.79 21.62 9.62
C ASP A 56 2.30 21.28 9.41
N ARG A 57 1.48 22.30 9.14
CA ARG A 57 0.07 22.12 8.80
C ARG A 57 -0.19 22.08 7.29
N GLU A 58 0.81 22.47 6.51
CA GLU A 58 0.73 22.51 5.06
C GLU A 58 0.90 21.11 4.46
N LEU A 59 -0.01 20.74 3.57
CA LEU A 59 0.13 19.56 2.71
C LEU A 59 0.82 19.96 1.42
N LYS A 60 1.93 19.31 1.11
CA LYS A 60 2.73 19.56 -0.09
C LYS A 60 2.52 18.44 -1.09
N VAL A 61 2.35 18.80 -2.36
CA VAL A 61 2.31 17.85 -3.48
C VAL A 61 3.69 17.76 -4.11
N CYS A 62 4.15 16.56 -4.37
CA CYS A 62 5.46 16.34 -4.99
C CYS A 62 5.46 15.12 -5.92
N LEU A 63 6.55 14.95 -6.64
CA LEU A 63 6.86 13.72 -7.38
C LEU A 63 7.74 12.83 -6.50
N ALA A 64 7.23 11.68 -6.10
CA ALA A 64 7.91 10.77 -5.19
C ALA A 64 9.28 10.27 -5.71
N CYS A 65 9.47 10.24 -7.03
CA CYS A 65 10.75 9.86 -7.64
C CYS A 65 11.82 10.95 -7.60
N GLN A 66 11.46 12.21 -7.26
CA GLN A 66 12.39 13.34 -7.23
C GLN A 66 12.59 13.91 -5.83
N THR A 67 11.62 13.77 -4.95
CA THR A 67 11.63 14.35 -3.61
C THR A 67 12.33 13.40 -2.64
N LYS A 68 13.37 13.89 -1.96
CA LYS A 68 14.08 13.14 -0.92
C LYS A 68 13.26 13.06 0.36
N VAL A 69 13.48 12.00 1.12
CA VAL A 69 12.88 11.84 2.44
C VAL A 69 13.52 12.77 3.45
N GLU A 70 12.70 13.27 4.37
CA GLU A 70 13.13 14.07 5.51
C GLU A 70 12.65 13.43 6.80
N ASN A 71 13.36 13.72 7.90
CA ASN A 71 12.98 13.15 9.19
C ASN A 71 11.58 13.59 9.62
N ASN A 72 10.79 12.65 10.14
CA ASN A 72 9.40 12.85 10.52
C ASN A 72 8.47 13.30 9.37
N MET A 73 8.77 12.89 8.14
CA MET A 73 7.92 13.09 6.99
C MET A 73 6.74 12.11 6.99
N TYR A 74 5.52 12.62 6.84
CA TYR A 74 4.29 11.84 6.65
C TYR A 74 3.93 11.84 5.16
N VAL A 75 3.84 10.66 4.57
CA VAL A 75 3.60 10.48 3.14
C VAL A 75 2.31 9.72 2.90
N ALA A 76 1.49 10.22 1.98
CA ALA A 76 0.30 9.55 1.48
C ALA A 76 0.20 9.70 -0.04
N THR A 77 -0.17 8.64 -0.73
CA THR A 77 -0.46 8.72 -2.16
C THR A 77 -1.89 9.20 -2.41
N LEU A 78 -2.15 9.63 -3.63
CA LEU A 78 -3.50 9.87 -4.09
C LEU A 78 -4.28 8.55 -4.10
N PRO A 79 -5.58 8.55 -3.69
CA PRO A 79 -6.32 7.31 -3.40
C PRO A 79 -6.53 6.37 -4.60
N PHE A 80 -6.29 6.81 -5.82
CA PHE A 80 -6.44 5.99 -7.03
C PHE A 80 -5.17 5.20 -7.41
N PHE A 81 -4.11 5.30 -6.62
CA PHE A 81 -2.89 4.49 -6.80
C PHE A 81 -2.77 3.48 -5.66
N PRO A 82 -3.33 2.28 -5.80
CA PRO A 82 -3.18 1.26 -4.79
C PRO A 82 -1.73 0.80 -4.70
N LEU A 83 -1.19 0.79 -3.50
CA LEU A 83 0.12 0.19 -3.20
C LEU A 83 -0.09 -1.16 -2.55
N VAL A 84 0.66 -2.14 -3.05
CA VAL A 84 0.67 -3.50 -2.50
C VAL A 84 1.98 -3.68 -1.73
N LYS A 85 1.87 -4.08 -0.48
CA LYS A 85 3.01 -4.56 0.31
C LYS A 85 2.82 -6.03 0.58
N GLN A 86 3.65 -6.86 -0.03
CA GLN A 86 3.68 -8.28 0.30
C GLN A 86 4.44 -8.45 1.61
N VAL A 87 3.74 -8.89 2.63
CA VAL A 87 4.27 -9.11 3.99
C VAL A 87 4.41 -10.60 4.33
N TYR A 88 4.22 -11.46 3.35
CA TYR A 88 4.21 -12.89 3.52
C TYR A 88 4.81 -13.60 2.30
N ASP A 89 5.27 -14.83 2.52
CA ASP A 89 5.78 -15.74 1.50
C ASP A 89 4.71 -16.80 1.21
N MET A 90 4.20 -16.82 -0.01
CA MET A 90 3.12 -17.73 -0.44
C MET A 90 3.51 -19.20 -0.32
N GLU A 91 4.79 -19.54 -0.42
CA GLU A 91 5.26 -20.91 -0.30
C GLU A 91 5.26 -21.41 1.16
N LYS A 92 5.37 -20.50 2.12
CA LYS A 92 5.44 -20.82 3.57
C LYS A 92 4.12 -20.69 4.30
N ILE A 93 3.16 -19.94 3.73
CA ILE A 93 1.87 -19.68 4.37
C ILE A 93 0.86 -20.75 3.98
N ARG A 94 0.21 -21.32 4.99
CA ARG A 94 -0.99 -22.15 4.80
C ARG A 94 -2.24 -21.30 5.00
N PRO A 95 -3.28 -21.44 4.16
CA PRO A 95 -4.51 -20.70 4.29
C PRO A 95 -5.26 -21.16 5.55
N THR A 96 -5.15 -20.38 6.61
CA THR A 96 -5.87 -20.59 7.88
C THR A 96 -6.62 -19.31 8.24
N GLU A 97 -7.69 -19.46 9.02
CA GLU A 97 -8.50 -18.33 9.49
C GLU A 97 -7.65 -17.29 10.23
N GLN A 98 -6.73 -17.74 11.08
CA GLN A 98 -5.84 -16.87 11.85
C GLN A 98 -4.94 -16.01 10.93
N ILE A 99 -4.37 -16.61 9.89
CA ILE A 99 -3.54 -15.92 8.92
C ILE A 99 -4.39 -14.94 8.10
N MET A 100 -5.59 -15.35 7.71
CA MET A 100 -6.51 -14.47 6.99
C MET A 100 -6.89 -13.25 7.84
N MET A 101 -7.20 -13.42 9.12
CA MET A 101 -7.47 -12.32 10.05
C MET A 101 -6.28 -11.39 10.23
N GLN A 102 -5.06 -11.93 10.23
CA GLN A 102 -3.85 -11.14 10.40
C GLN A 102 -3.49 -10.33 9.16
N LEU A 103 -3.65 -10.91 7.96
CA LEU A 103 -3.23 -10.31 6.71
C LEU A 103 -4.32 -9.44 6.06
N TYR A 104 -5.57 -9.88 6.14
CA TYR A 104 -6.71 -9.25 5.46
C TYR A 104 -7.94 -9.12 6.37
N PRO A 105 -7.82 -8.44 7.52
CA PRO A 105 -8.93 -8.30 8.47
C PRO A 105 -10.16 -7.62 7.86
N GLU A 106 -9.98 -6.84 6.80
CA GLU A 106 -11.04 -6.10 6.12
C GLU A 106 -12.13 -6.99 5.52
N ILE A 107 -11.81 -8.24 5.17
CA ILE A 107 -12.82 -9.17 4.63
C ILE A 107 -13.94 -9.45 5.61
N TYR A 108 -13.65 -9.41 6.92
CA TYR A 108 -14.64 -9.66 7.98
C TYR A 108 -15.58 -8.47 8.20
N ALA A 109 -15.28 -7.29 7.67
CA ALA A 109 -16.17 -6.13 7.67
C ALA A 109 -17.15 -6.14 6.49
N CYS A 110 -17.09 -7.12 5.61
CA CYS A 110 -17.98 -7.21 4.45
C CYS A 110 -19.43 -7.47 4.86
N ILE A 111 -20.32 -6.60 4.44
CA ILE A 111 -21.78 -6.68 4.71
C ILE A 111 -22.58 -7.39 3.60
N GLY A 112 -21.92 -7.93 2.59
CA GLY A 112 -22.59 -8.65 1.50
C GLY A 112 -23.41 -7.79 0.54
N CYS A 113 -23.08 -6.51 0.37
CA CYS A 113 -23.86 -5.58 -0.47
C CYS A 113 -23.78 -5.84 -1.97
N ASN A 114 -22.90 -6.74 -2.42
CA ASN A 114 -22.70 -7.15 -3.82
C ASN A 114 -22.22 -6.03 -4.79
N ALA A 115 -21.82 -4.88 -4.29
CA ALA A 115 -21.33 -3.78 -5.13
C ALA A 115 -20.04 -4.16 -5.88
N CYS A 116 -19.13 -4.90 -5.24
CA CYS A 116 -17.86 -5.35 -5.84
C CYS A 116 -18.10 -6.29 -7.05
N THR A 117 -19.06 -7.23 -6.96
CA THR A 117 -19.43 -8.11 -8.07
C THR A 117 -20.04 -7.33 -9.23
N LYS A 118 -20.94 -6.39 -8.93
CA LYS A 118 -21.59 -5.55 -9.95
C LYS A 118 -20.61 -4.63 -10.66
N SER A 119 -19.57 -4.17 -9.96
CA SER A 119 -18.54 -3.27 -10.51
C SER A 119 -17.39 -4.02 -11.19
N CYS A 120 -17.34 -5.34 -11.11
CA CYS A 120 -16.26 -6.12 -11.69
C CYS A 120 -16.37 -6.16 -13.21
N THR A 121 -15.41 -5.57 -13.92
CA THR A 121 -15.36 -5.57 -15.40
C THR A 121 -14.96 -6.92 -16.00
N GLN A 122 -14.43 -7.83 -15.16
CA GLN A 122 -14.03 -9.19 -15.56
C GLN A 122 -15.13 -10.23 -15.36
N GLY A 123 -16.31 -9.82 -14.87
CA GLY A 123 -17.43 -10.74 -14.62
C GLY A 123 -17.22 -11.70 -13.45
N LEU A 124 -16.30 -11.39 -12.52
CA LEU A 124 -16.05 -12.24 -11.36
C LEU A 124 -17.11 -12.02 -10.27
N ASN A 125 -17.50 -13.10 -9.60
CA ASN A 125 -18.38 -13.03 -8.44
C ASN A 125 -17.58 -12.73 -7.16
N VAL A 126 -17.09 -11.50 -7.06
CA VAL A 126 -16.16 -11.06 -6.01
C VAL A 126 -16.76 -11.25 -4.61
N MET A 127 -18.04 -10.90 -4.44
CA MET A 127 -18.71 -11.08 -3.14
C MET A 127 -18.73 -12.55 -2.68
N GLN A 128 -18.90 -13.48 -3.62
CA GLN A 128 -18.91 -14.92 -3.31
C GLN A 128 -17.54 -15.39 -2.79
N TYR A 129 -16.45 -14.91 -3.39
CA TYR A 129 -15.10 -15.23 -2.93
C TYR A 129 -14.82 -14.67 -1.52
N ILE A 130 -15.25 -13.43 -1.26
CA ILE A 130 -15.16 -12.85 0.09
C ILE A 130 -15.95 -13.68 1.09
N ALA A 131 -17.16 -14.10 0.75
CA ALA A 131 -18.00 -14.93 1.61
C ALA A 131 -17.38 -16.33 1.89
N TYR A 132 -16.71 -16.94 0.91
CA TYR A 132 -15.97 -18.18 1.11
C TYR A 132 -14.77 -17.96 2.04
N ALA A 133 -14.00 -16.88 1.82
CA ALA A 133 -12.87 -16.54 2.68
C ALA A 133 -13.29 -16.30 4.14
N GLN A 134 -14.41 -15.58 4.38
CA GLN A 134 -14.97 -15.37 5.73
C GLN A 134 -15.36 -16.67 6.44
N ARG A 135 -15.76 -17.68 5.70
CA ARG A 135 -16.15 -18.99 6.23
C ARG A 135 -15.01 -20.02 6.31
N GLY A 136 -13.80 -19.62 5.92
CA GLY A 136 -12.64 -20.50 5.88
C GLY A 136 -12.67 -21.54 4.74
N GLU A 137 -13.55 -21.37 3.75
CA GLU A 137 -13.67 -22.25 2.57
C GLU A 137 -12.68 -21.85 1.47
N TYR A 138 -11.38 -21.83 1.81
CA TYR A 138 -10.32 -21.28 0.93
C TYR A 138 -10.11 -22.05 -0.37
N GLU A 139 -10.48 -23.32 -0.42
CA GLU A 139 -10.40 -24.14 -1.63
C GLU A 139 -11.41 -23.70 -2.71
N LYS A 140 -12.39 -22.88 -2.34
CA LYS A 140 -13.42 -22.36 -3.24
C LYS A 140 -13.14 -20.93 -3.69
N CYS A 141 -12.09 -20.30 -3.16
CA CYS A 141 -11.61 -19.00 -3.58
C CYS A 141 -10.65 -19.16 -4.76
#